data_82fea6b7c15e1333042d10c7e3f02d10
#
_entry.id   82fea6b7c15e1333042d10c7e3f02d10
#
_cell.length_a   1.000
_cell.length_b   1.000
_cell.length_c   1.000
_cell.angle_alpha   90.00
_cell.angle_beta   90.00
_cell.angle_gamma   90.00
#
_symmetry.space_group_name_H-M   'P 1'
#
loop_
_entity.id
_entity.type
_entity.pdbx_description
1 polymer ?
#
loop_
_entity_poly.entity_id
_entity_poly.type
_entity_poly.pdbx_seq_one_letter_code
_entity_poly.pdbx_strand_id
1 'polypeptide(L)'
;MGIAVFHFLNESSVPFAGRDVFTLYDTFGFPKDLTRDLCRERGLIINEKEFEKEMEAQRDRARKASKFTMESGIEYNGGKTNFHGYDSLQHEGNVAAIFKAGDSVEFIQAEDEAIIVLDHTPFYAESGGQIGDRGVLLFDGGEFIVEETQKIQAEVFGHRGQLQSGKLSVNDMILAKVDPVTRARTERNHSVTHLMHKALREVLGSHVEQKGSLVDADKTRFDFAHNLPITDGEIYQIEAIVNAEIFTNTKTDASVMKMDEAQKTGAVMLFGEKYGEEVRVLKIGSSQELCGGTHVNRTGDIGLFKIRMQSGVAAGVRRIEAVTGETALAYVCLLYTSPSPRDQRGSRMPCSA
;
A
#
# COMPACT_ATOMS: atom_id res chain seq x y z
N MET A 1 -21.39 2.38 -21.75
CA MET A 1 -21.14 3.85 -21.87
C MET A 1 -20.02 4.19 -22.85
N GLY A 2 -19.00 3.36 -23.04
CA GLY A 2 -17.90 3.60 -24.00
C GLY A 2 -18.32 3.62 -25.50
N ILE A 3 -19.42 3.01 -25.88
CA ILE A 3 -19.89 2.96 -27.27
C ILE A 3 -20.58 4.28 -27.70
N ALA A 4 -21.15 5.03 -26.76
CA ALA A 4 -21.86 6.28 -27.08
C ALA A 4 -20.91 7.46 -27.46
N VAL A 5 -19.68 7.45 -26.98
CA VAL A 5 -18.69 8.52 -27.28
C VAL A 5 -18.21 8.43 -28.74
N PHE A 6 -18.20 7.25 -29.34
CA PHE A 6 -17.73 7.03 -30.71
C PHE A 6 -18.77 7.36 -31.79
N HIS A 7 -20.02 7.63 -31.45
CA HIS A 7 -21.05 7.95 -32.45
C HIS A 7 -21.02 9.39 -32.96
N PHE A 8 -20.27 10.29 -32.30
CA PHE A 8 -20.23 11.72 -32.63
C PHE A 8 -19.10 12.14 -33.57
N LEU A 9 -18.24 11.20 -34.03
CA LEU A 9 -17.04 11.52 -34.80
C LEU A 9 -17.06 10.97 -36.22
N ASN A 10 -18.08 11.29 -37.00
CA ASN A 10 -18.14 10.87 -38.39
C ASN A 10 -18.06 12.09 -39.32
N GLU A 11 -16.97 12.84 -39.37
CA GLU A 11 -16.58 13.79 -40.44
C GLU A 11 -15.51 14.76 -39.93
N SER A 12 -14.27 14.33 -39.75
CA SER A 12 -13.12 15.25 -39.83
C SER A 12 -11.80 14.50 -39.80
N SER A 13 -10.84 14.91 -40.59
CA SER A 13 -9.44 14.48 -40.65
C SER A 13 -8.61 14.89 -39.42
N VAL A 14 -9.26 15.15 -38.28
CA VAL A 14 -8.61 15.55 -37.04
C VAL A 14 -8.28 14.27 -36.24
N PRO A 15 -7.03 14.09 -35.78
CA PRO A 15 -6.66 12.99 -34.91
C PRO A 15 -7.54 12.93 -33.66
N PHE A 16 -7.88 11.73 -33.20
CA PHE A 16 -8.60 11.55 -31.93
C PHE A 16 -7.73 12.14 -30.80
N ALA A 17 -8.30 13.08 -30.04
CA ALA A 17 -7.54 13.87 -29.09
C ALA A 17 -6.90 12.99 -28.02
N GLY A 18 -5.61 13.17 -27.76
CA GLY A 18 -4.87 12.43 -26.75
C GLY A 18 -5.41 12.61 -25.35
N ARG A 19 -6.03 13.76 -25.06
CA ARG A 19 -6.75 14.04 -23.81
C ARG A 19 -7.96 13.14 -23.63
N ASP A 20 -8.71 12.82 -24.68
CA ASP A 20 -9.87 11.92 -24.59
C ASP A 20 -9.41 10.48 -24.41
N VAL A 21 -8.31 10.08 -25.07
CA VAL A 21 -7.65 8.78 -24.84
C VAL A 21 -7.18 8.67 -23.40
N PHE A 22 -6.62 9.75 -22.85
CA PHE A 22 -6.20 9.80 -21.45
C PHE A 22 -7.40 9.69 -20.49
N THR A 23 -8.50 10.38 -20.76
CA THR A 23 -9.72 10.28 -19.94
C THR A 23 -10.30 8.86 -19.96
N LEU A 24 -10.31 8.21 -21.13
CA LEU A 24 -10.72 6.83 -21.27
C LEU A 24 -9.82 5.89 -20.44
N TYR A 25 -8.51 6.12 -20.45
CA TYR A 25 -7.53 5.34 -19.71
C TYR A 25 -7.61 5.60 -18.20
N ASP A 26 -7.54 6.85 -17.76
CA ASP A 26 -7.40 7.24 -16.36
C ASP A 26 -8.72 7.13 -15.57
N THR A 27 -9.82 7.59 -16.17
CA THR A 27 -11.13 7.66 -15.49
C THR A 27 -11.95 6.39 -15.68
N PHE A 28 -11.88 5.78 -16.87
CA PHE A 28 -12.73 4.63 -17.21
C PHE A 28 -11.96 3.31 -17.30
N GLY A 29 -10.64 3.31 -17.06
CA GLY A 29 -9.81 2.11 -17.08
C GLY A 29 -9.70 1.44 -18.47
N PHE A 30 -9.99 2.20 -19.55
CA PHE A 30 -9.97 1.67 -20.92
C PHE A 30 -8.56 1.73 -21.51
N PRO A 31 -7.91 0.57 -21.83
CA PRO A 31 -6.52 0.54 -22.26
C PRO A 31 -6.24 1.37 -23.51
N LYS A 32 -5.10 2.09 -23.53
CA LYS A 32 -4.66 2.91 -24.69
C LYS A 32 -4.62 2.08 -25.98
N ASP A 33 -4.16 0.83 -25.90
CA ASP A 33 -3.99 -0.03 -27.08
C ASP A 33 -5.34 -0.41 -27.68
N LEU A 34 -6.35 -0.68 -26.85
CA LEU A 34 -7.72 -0.92 -27.33
C LEU A 34 -8.32 0.33 -27.96
N THR A 35 -8.06 1.52 -27.38
CA THR A 35 -8.49 2.79 -27.99
C THR A 35 -7.81 2.99 -29.35
N ARG A 36 -6.52 2.66 -29.47
CA ARG A 36 -5.75 2.74 -30.72
C ARG A 36 -6.32 1.81 -31.78
N ASP A 37 -6.62 0.57 -31.43
CA ASP A 37 -7.16 -0.44 -32.37
C ASP A 37 -8.56 -0.04 -32.85
N LEU A 38 -9.44 0.42 -31.96
CA LEU A 38 -10.77 0.93 -32.33
C LEU A 38 -10.70 2.19 -33.20
N CYS A 39 -9.77 3.08 -32.95
CA CYS A 39 -9.53 4.25 -33.81
C CYS A 39 -9.05 3.80 -35.19
N ARG A 40 -8.11 2.87 -35.27
CA ARG A 40 -7.57 2.34 -36.53
C ARG A 40 -8.64 1.64 -37.37
N GLU A 41 -9.54 0.85 -36.77
CA GLU A 41 -10.67 0.25 -37.46
C GLU A 41 -11.62 1.26 -38.11
N ARG A 42 -11.64 2.50 -37.56
CA ARG A 42 -12.47 3.61 -38.05
C ARG A 42 -11.68 4.64 -38.88
N GLY A 43 -10.45 4.32 -39.25
CA GLY A 43 -9.58 5.21 -40.03
C GLY A 43 -9.10 6.46 -39.27
N LEU A 44 -9.19 6.45 -37.94
CA LEU A 44 -8.72 7.53 -37.08
C LEU A 44 -7.33 7.23 -36.52
N ILE A 45 -6.55 8.28 -36.31
CA ILE A 45 -5.22 8.21 -35.66
C ILE A 45 -5.32 8.91 -34.31
N ILE A 46 -4.79 8.32 -33.25
CA ILE A 46 -4.75 8.96 -31.94
C ILE A 46 -3.58 9.96 -31.86
N ASN A 47 -3.77 11.05 -31.13
CA ASN A 47 -2.70 12.00 -30.81
C ASN A 47 -1.87 11.49 -29.63
N GLU A 48 -0.88 10.62 -29.93
CA GLU A 48 -0.03 10.01 -28.90
C GLU A 48 0.78 11.03 -28.10
N LYS A 49 1.26 12.09 -28.73
CA LYS A 49 2.04 13.14 -28.05
C LYS A 49 1.23 13.87 -26.99
N GLU A 50 -0.03 14.12 -27.28
CA GLU A 50 -0.94 14.76 -26.32
C GLU A 50 -1.30 13.80 -25.18
N PHE A 51 -1.53 12.51 -25.48
CA PHE A 51 -1.73 11.47 -24.46
C PHE A 51 -0.52 11.38 -23.52
N GLU A 52 0.70 11.31 -24.04
CA GLU A 52 1.93 11.25 -23.25
C GLU A 52 2.12 12.48 -22.37
N LYS A 53 1.77 13.67 -22.88
CA LYS A 53 1.78 14.92 -22.11
C LYS A 53 0.82 14.89 -20.93
N GLU A 54 -0.41 14.37 -21.12
CA GLU A 54 -1.38 14.23 -20.04
C GLU A 54 -0.95 13.17 -19.01
N MET A 55 -0.35 12.07 -19.47
CA MET A 55 0.25 11.05 -18.60
C MET A 55 1.42 11.61 -17.78
N GLU A 56 2.25 12.44 -18.37
CA GLU A 56 3.36 13.10 -17.68
C GLU A 56 2.85 14.12 -16.66
N ALA A 57 1.84 14.90 -17.02
CA ALA A 57 1.16 15.82 -16.11
C ALA A 57 0.48 15.10 -14.93
N GLN A 58 -0.07 13.91 -15.15
CA GLN A 58 -0.60 13.05 -14.07
C GLN A 58 0.52 12.54 -13.16
N ARG A 59 1.61 12.04 -13.78
CA ARG A 59 2.80 11.60 -13.02
C ARG A 59 3.40 12.73 -12.19
N ASP A 60 3.44 13.94 -12.75
CA ASP A 60 3.94 15.13 -12.05
C ASP A 60 2.99 15.59 -10.94
N ARG A 61 1.67 15.47 -11.13
CA ARG A 61 0.69 15.69 -10.05
C ARG A 61 0.83 14.65 -8.95
N ALA A 62 0.99 13.37 -9.32
CA ALA A 62 1.25 12.30 -8.38
C ALA A 62 2.61 12.47 -7.66
N ARG A 63 3.65 12.90 -8.39
CA ARG A 63 4.97 13.23 -7.81
C ARG A 63 4.91 14.48 -6.94
N LYS A 64 4.12 15.50 -7.30
CA LYS A 64 3.92 16.69 -6.46
C LYS A 64 3.10 16.37 -5.23
N ALA A 65 2.06 15.57 -5.33
CA ALA A 65 1.33 15.05 -4.19
C ALA A 65 2.21 14.15 -3.31
N SER A 66 3.12 13.36 -3.91
CA SER A 66 4.15 12.57 -3.22
C SER A 66 5.35 13.41 -2.76
N LYS A 67 5.70 14.50 -3.48
CA LYS A 67 6.75 15.46 -3.08
C LYS A 67 6.30 16.41 -1.97
N PHE A 68 5.01 16.54 -1.74
CA PHE A 68 4.52 17.19 -0.52
C PHE A 68 4.85 16.35 0.72
N THR A 69 5.25 15.09 0.54
CA THR A 69 5.68 14.16 1.58
C THR A 69 7.21 14.05 1.72
N MET A 70 8.01 14.54 0.80
CA MET A 70 9.46 14.63 0.95
C MET A 70 9.91 16.06 0.63
N GLU A 71 10.24 16.84 1.65
CA GLU A 71 11.11 17.98 1.47
C GLU A 71 12.46 17.43 0.96
N SER A 72 12.61 17.43 -0.36
CA SER A 72 13.83 16.99 -1.03
C SER A 72 14.94 17.94 -0.65
N GLY A 73 15.85 17.52 0.23
CA GLY A 73 17.00 18.31 0.62
C GLY A 73 17.36 18.27 2.10
N ILE A 74 16.68 17.45 2.92
CA ILE A 74 17.10 17.29 4.32
C ILE A 74 18.47 16.61 4.33
N GLU A 75 19.51 17.37 4.68
CA GLU A 75 20.84 16.84 4.96
C GLU A 75 20.96 16.53 6.46
N TYR A 76 21.06 15.26 6.79
CA TYR A 76 21.31 14.79 8.15
C TYR A 76 22.66 14.09 8.22
N ASN A 77 23.55 14.59 9.07
CA ASN A 77 24.91 14.07 9.26
C ASN A 77 25.10 13.37 10.62
N GLY A 78 24.02 13.05 11.30
CA GLY A 78 24.02 12.35 12.59
C GLY A 78 24.09 10.83 12.48
N GLY A 79 23.82 10.17 13.59
CA GLY A 79 23.79 8.71 13.70
C GLY A 79 22.58 8.05 13.05
N LYS A 80 22.61 6.71 12.95
CA LYS A 80 21.50 5.89 12.48
C LYS A 80 20.39 5.84 13.52
N THR A 81 19.15 5.60 13.07
CA THR A 81 18.01 5.31 13.94
C THR A 81 17.99 3.80 14.27
N ASN A 82 17.92 3.46 15.56
CA ASN A 82 17.73 2.08 16.00
C ASN A 82 16.23 1.76 16.07
N PHE A 83 15.79 0.79 15.26
CA PHE A 83 14.39 0.38 15.16
C PHE A 83 14.06 -0.73 16.16
N HIS A 84 13.05 -0.52 17.03
CA HIS A 84 12.57 -1.47 18.05
C HIS A 84 11.14 -1.98 17.79
N GLY A 85 10.52 -1.57 16.71
CA GLY A 85 9.10 -1.80 16.43
C GLY A 85 8.72 -3.23 16.02
N TYR A 86 9.66 -4.18 15.99
CA TYR A 86 9.33 -5.60 15.88
C TYR A 86 8.88 -6.19 17.22
N ASP A 87 9.41 -5.66 18.34
CA ASP A 87 9.23 -6.23 19.67
C ASP A 87 8.35 -5.35 20.58
N SER A 88 8.27 -4.05 20.31
CA SER A 88 7.55 -3.10 21.15
C SER A 88 6.86 -2.00 20.34
N LEU A 89 5.70 -1.56 20.82
CA LEU A 89 4.98 -0.40 20.30
C LEU A 89 5.34 0.90 21.00
N GLN A 90 6.24 0.85 21.99
CA GLN A 90 6.73 2.04 22.69
C GLN A 90 8.21 1.88 23.03
N HIS A 91 8.95 2.98 22.96
CA HIS A 91 10.37 3.01 23.31
C HIS A 91 10.79 4.42 23.73
N GLU A 92 11.70 4.53 24.69
CA GLU A 92 12.34 5.78 25.02
C GLU A 92 13.46 6.07 24.01
N GLY A 93 13.64 7.33 23.65
CA GLY A 93 14.68 7.79 22.74
C GLY A 93 14.99 9.25 22.94
N ASN A 94 16.08 9.71 22.32
CA ASN A 94 16.45 11.11 22.33
C ASN A 94 16.20 11.73 20.96
N VAL A 95 15.82 13.00 20.95
CA VAL A 95 15.69 13.79 19.72
C VAL A 95 17.08 14.05 19.15
N ALA A 96 17.40 13.40 18.04
CA ALA A 96 18.70 13.54 17.38
C ALA A 96 18.77 14.76 16.46
N ALA A 97 17.63 15.14 15.83
CA ALA A 97 17.50 16.34 15.02
C ALA A 97 16.03 16.73 14.87
N ILE A 98 15.80 18.00 14.56
CA ILE A 98 14.48 18.57 14.23
C ILE A 98 14.62 19.35 12.93
N PHE A 99 13.70 19.10 11.98
CA PHE A 99 13.62 19.84 10.73
C PHE A 99 12.26 20.52 10.61
N LYS A 100 12.27 21.84 10.34
CA LYS A 100 11.08 22.64 10.10
C LYS A 100 11.21 23.33 8.76
N ALA A 101 10.24 23.09 7.85
CA ALA A 101 10.26 23.61 6.47
C ALA A 101 11.58 23.31 5.70
N GLY A 102 12.20 22.15 5.98
CA GLY A 102 13.45 21.69 5.35
C GLY A 102 14.73 22.13 6.06
N ASP A 103 14.66 23.10 6.97
CA ASP A 103 15.81 23.62 7.70
C ASP A 103 15.98 22.91 9.06
N SER A 104 17.24 22.62 9.44
CA SER A 104 17.56 22.12 10.77
C SER A 104 17.38 23.21 11.82
N VAL A 105 16.63 22.91 12.89
CA VAL A 105 16.37 23.83 14.00
C VAL A 105 16.67 23.18 15.34
N GLU A 106 17.02 23.99 16.34
CA GLU A 106 17.34 23.53 17.72
C GLU A 106 16.08 23.16 18.52
N PHE A 107 14.94 23.78 18.22
CA PHE A 107 13.67 23.51 18.89
C PHE A 107 12.46 23.90 18.05
N ILE A 108 11.28 23.39 18.43
CA ILE A 108 9.95 23.76 17.94
C ILE A 108 9.02 24.10 19.10
N GLN A 109 7.93 24.82 18.78
CA GLN A 109 6.89 25.25 19.73
C GLN A 109 5.52 24.72 19.28
N ALA A 110 4.54 24.81 20.17
CA ALA A 110 3.18 24.38 19.89
C ALA A 110 2.67 24.93 18.54
N GLU A 111 1.93 24.08 17.80
CA GLU A 111 1.40 24.28 16.45
C GLU A 111 2.45 24.18 15.31
N ASP A 112 3.74 24.06 15.61
CA ASP A 112 4.76 23.85 14.59
C ASP A 112 4.63 22.45 13.95
N GLU A 113 4.65 22.41 12.61
CA GLU A 113 4.86 21.18 11.83
C GLU A 113 6.36 20.94 11.68
N ALA A 114 6.80 19.70 11.89
CA ALA A 114 8.21 19.34 11.83
C ALA A 114 8.42 17.86 11.47
N ILE A 115 9.68 17.54 11.18
CA ILE A 115 10.17 16.16 11.09
C ILE A 115 11.15 15.95 12.23
N ILE A 116 10.87 14.99 13.08
CA ILE A 116 11.70 14.63 14.24
C ILE A 116 12.51 13.38 13.92
N VAL A 117 13.81 13.42 14.09
CA VAL A 117 14.71 12.27 14.02
C VAL A 117 15.03 11.81 15.43
N LEU A 118 14.86 10.50 15.67
CA LEU A 118 15.16 9.86 16.95
C LEU A 118 16.35 8.91 16.80
N ASP A 119 17.13 8.76 17.86
CA ASP A 119 18.20 7.75 17.96
C ASP A 119 17.62 6.33 18.11
N HIS A 120 16.49 6.19 18.83
CA HIS A 120 15.74 4.96 19.05
C HIS A 120 14.25 5.18 18.76
N THR A 121 13.59 4.26 18.04
CA THR A 121 12.17 4.39 17.72
C THR A 121 11.47 3.03 17.57
N PRO A 122 10.20 2.92 18.01
CA PRO A 122 9.34 1.79 17.69
C PRO A 122 8.56 2.00 16.37
N PHE A 123 8.64 3.18 15.74
CA PHE A 123 7.90 3.53 14.54
C PHE A 123 8.54 2.92 13.30
N TYR A 124 7.77 2.13 12.55
CA TYR A 124 8.17 1.62 11.24
C TYR A 124 8.16 2.77 10.22
N ALA A 125 9.28 2.98 9.55
CA ALA A 125 9.34 3.94 8.45
C ALA A 125 8.91 3.28 7.14
N GLU A 126 8.12 3.99 6.34
CA GLU A 126 7.58 3.51 5.05
C GLU A 126 8.66 2.82 4.22
N SER A 127 8.41 1.56 3.87
CA SER A 127 9.34 0.72 3.09
C SER A 127 8.62 -0.51 2.56
N GLY A 128 9.08 -1.03 1.40
CA GLY A 128 8.59 -2.31 0.86
C GLY A 128 7.08 -2.34 0.59
N GLY A 129 6.45 -1.19 0.36
CA GLY A 129 5.00 -1.06 0.14
C GLY A 129 4.15 -0.99 1.41
N GLN A 130 4.73 -1.16 2.61
CA GLN A 130 4.05 -0.88 3.87
C GLN A 130 4.19 0.59 4.22
N ILE A 131 3.08 1.27 4.54
CA ILE A 131 3.07 2.65 5.03
C ILE A 131 3.81 2.79 6.36
N GLY A 132 4.31 4.01 6.63
CA GLY A 132 4.88 4.36 7.92
C GLY A 132 3.86 4.41 9.05
N ASP A 133 4.34 4.19 10.27
CA ASP A 133 3.49 4.27 11.46
C ASP A 133 3.10 5.68 11.83
N ARG A 134 2.00 5.74 12.58
CA ARG A 134 1.46 6.94 13.24
C ARG A 134 1.46 6.74 14.75
N GLY A 135 1.37 7.84 15.49
CA GLY A 135 1.30 7.78 16.94
C GLY A 135 1.69 9.08 17.59
N VAL A 136 2.34 9.02 18.76
CA VAL A 136 2.69 10.20 19.54
C VAL A 136 4.11 10.10 20.12
N LEU A 137 4.79 11.24 20.23
CA LEU A 137 6.01 11.40 20.99
C LEU A 137 5.66 12.22 22.25
N LEU A 138 5.80 11.61 23.42
CA LEU A 138 5.51 12.22 24.72
C LEU A 138 6.81 12.66 25.37
N PHE A 139 6.83 13.87 25.92
CA PHE A 139 7.97 14.43 26.65
C PHE A 139 7.49 15.30 27.81
N ASP A 140 8.39 15.76 28.63
CA ASP A 140 8.03 16.61 29.80
C ASP A 140 7.39 17.91 29.32
N GLY A 141 6.12 18.11 29.68
CA GLY A 141 5.34 19.31 29.37
C GLY A 141 4.72 19.35 27.96
N GLY A 142 4.76 18.25 27.14
CA GLY A 142 4.16 18.32 25.84
C GLY A 142 4.01 16.98 25.08
N GLU A 143 3.38 17.09 23.93
CA GLU A 143 3.19 15.98 22.99
C GLU A 143 3.33 16.43 21.54
N PHE A 144 3.94 15.56 20.72
CA PHE A 144 4.02 15.71 19.27
C PHE A 144 3.27 14.57 18.61
N ILE A 145 2.30 14.90 17.75
CA ILE A 145 1.53 13.91 17.00
C ILE A 145 2.31 13.52 15.74
N VAL A 146 2.62 12.24 15.61
CA VAL A 146 3.25 11.67 14.41
C VAL A 146 2.15 11.23 13.44
N GLU A 147 2.08 11.89 12.30
CA GLU A 147 1.13 11.59 11.23
C GLU A 147 1.68 10.58 10.25
N GLU A 148 3.00 10.55 10.08
CA GLU A 148 3.69 9.69 9.13
C GLU A 148 5.14 9.46 9.56
N THR A 149 5.67 8.27 9.29
CA THR A 149 7.09 7.94 9.51
C THR A 149 7.71 7.49 8.19
N GLN A 150 8.77 8.20 7.76
CA GLN A 150 9.46 7.96 6.49
C GLN A 150 10.96 7.80 6.69
N LYS A 151 11.62 7.14 5.73
CA LYS A 151 13.08 7.14 5.65
C LYS A 151 13.56 8.43 5.00
N ILE A 152 14.25 9.29 5.72
CA ILE A 152 14.96 10.45 5.15
C ILE A 152 16.31 10.06 4.56
N GLN A 153 16.92 9.00 5.09
CA GLN A 153 18.09 8.29 4.56
C GLN A 153 17.91 6.78 4.80
N ALA A 154 18.78 5.95 4.26
CA ALA A 154 18.64 4.48 4.30
C ALA A 154 18.34 3.92 5.70
N GLU A 155 18.98 4.47 6.74
CA GLU A 155 18.86 4.01 8.14
C GLU A 155 18.49 5.15 9.09
N VAL A 156 17.87 6.23 8.60
CA VAL A 156 17.44 7.38 9.38
C VAL A 156 15.95 7.59 9.20
N PHE A 157 15.19 7.51 10.29
CA PHE A 157 13.73 7.60 10.29
C PHE A 157 13.30 9.00 10.73
N GLY A 158 12.51 9.65 9.89
CA GLY A 158 11.88 10.94 10.16
C GLY A 158 10.42 10.77 10.56
N HIS A 159 10.07 11.25 11.73
CA HIS A 159 8.71 11.26 12.27
C HIS A 159 8.09 12.62 11.93
N ARG A 160 7.26 12.67 10.90
CA ARG A 160 6.57 13.89 10.46
C ARG A 160 5.28 14.07 11.24
N GLY A 161 5.00 15.32 11.64
CA GLY A 161 3.77 15.64 12.34
C GLY A 161 3.76 17.05 12.93
N GLN A 162 2.95 17.24 13.96
CA GLN A 162 2.73 18.55 14.57
C GLN A 162 2.89 18.51 16.09
N LEU A 163 3.54 19.53 16.62
CA LEU A 163 3.64 19.73 18.07
C LEU A 163 2.32 20.30 18.61
N GLN A 164 1.61 19.52 19.44
CA GLN A 164 0.33 19.95 20.00
C GLN A 164 0.49 20.87 21.22
N SER A 165 1.50 20.61 22.02
CA SER A 165 1.75 21.39 23.25
C SER A 165 3.22 21.34 23.65
N GLY A 166 3.66 22.37 24.38
CA GLY A 166 5.01 22.47 24.95
C GLY A 166 6.04 23.05 24.00
N LYS A 167 7.29 22.71 24.28
CA LYS A 167 8.48 23.03 23.49
C LYS A 167 9.34 21.80 23.43
N LEU A 168 9.69 21.34 22.23
CA LEU A 168 10.57 20.19 22.00
C LEU A 168 11.90 20.66 21.45
N SER A 169 13.00 20.22 22.04
CA SER A 169 14.37 20.59 21.66
C SER A 169 15.20 19.36 21.26
N VAL A 170 16.25 19.60 20.51
CA VAL A 170 17.28 18.58 20.25
C VAL A 170 17.90 18.12 21.59
N ASN A 171 18.13 16.79 21.69
CA ASN A 171 18.56 16.07 22.88
C ASN A 171 17.51 15.89 24.01
N ASP A 172 16.27 16.34 23.80
CA ASP A 172 15.21 16.02 24.75
C ASP A 172 14.93 14.51 24.73
N MET A 173 14.70 13.95 25.91
CA MET A 173 14.24 12.57 26.06
C MET A 173 12.74 12.50 25.81
N ILE A 174 12.32 11.53 24.99
CA ILE A 174 10.91 11.30 24.63
C ILE A 174 10.53 9.84 24.84
N LEU A 175 9.24 9.61 25.06
CA LEU A 175 8.63 8.29 24.97
C LEU A 175 7.83 8.23 23.66
N ALA A 176 8.34 7.49 22.69
CA ALA A 176 7.70 7.26 21.40
C ALA A 176 6.67 6.13 21.53
N LYS A 177 5.41 6.39 21.11
CA LYS A 177 4.30 5.42 21.15
C LYS A 177 3.61 5.34 19.81
N VAL A 178 3.64 4.16 19.20
CA VAL A 178 2.92 3.85 17.97
C VAL A 178 1.42 3.67 18.27
N ASP A 179 0.55 4.12 17.37
CA ASP A 179 -0.88 3.79 17.42
C ASP A 179 -1.09 2.28 17.26
N PRO A 180 -1.52 1.58 18.33
CA PRO A 180 -1.61 0.13 18.32
C PRO A 180 -2.71 -0.39 17.38
N VAL A 181 -3.77 0.39 17.16
CA VAL A 181 -4.90 -0.01 16.31
C VAL A 181 -4.50 0.03 14.84
N THR A 182 -3.92 1.13 14.41
CA THR A 182 -3.41 1.30 13.03
C THR A 182 -2.33 0.28 12.73
N ARG A 183 -1.36 0.08 13.62
CA ARG A 183 -0.29 -0.91 13.46
C ARG A 183 -0.84 -2.33 13.33
N ALA A 184 -1.72 -2.76 14.22
CA ALA A 184 -2.29 -4.11 14.17
C ALA A 184 -3.06 -4.37 12.87
N ARG A 185 -3.80 -3.38 12.36
CA ARG A 185 -4.50 -3.48 11.08
C ARG A 185 -3.52 -3.58 9.90
N THR A 186 -2.47 -2.76 9.90
CA THR A 186 -1.41 -2.79 8.88
C THR A 186 -0.69 -4.13 8.89
N GLU A 187 -0.35 -4.68 10.06
CA GLU A 187 0.28 -6.00 10.20
C GLU A 187 -0.59 -7.13 9.65
N ARG A 188 -1.92 -7.10 9.88
CA ARG A 188 -2.87 -8.06 9.30
C ARG A 188 -2.84 -8.01 7.77
N ASN A 189 -2.95 -6.80 7.21
CA ASN A 189 -2.95 -6.58 5.77
C ASN A 189 -1.60 -6.92 5.13
N HIS A 190 -0.48 -6.67 5.81
CA HIS A 190 0.84 -7.06 5.32
C HIS A 190 1.02 -8.58 5.37
N SER A 191 0.67 -9.18 6.47
CA SER A 191 0.80 -10.63 6.67
C SER A 191 -0.02 -11.42 5.65
N VAL A 192 -1.25 -11.00 5.39
CA VAL A 192 -2.10 -11.67 4.39
C VAL A 192 -1.58 -11.50 2.97
N THR A 193 -0.84 -10.43 2.68
CA THR A 193 -0.24 -10.21 1.35
C THR A 193 0.69 -11.36 0.96
N HIS A 194 1.48 -11.89 1.89
CA HIS A 194 2.35 -13.06 1.67
C HIS A 194 1.55 -14.33 1.40
N LEU A 195 0.51 -14.60 2.19
CA LEU A 195 -0.37 -15.75 1.98
C LEU A 195 -1.13 -15.65 0.65
N MET A 196 -1.62 -14.45 0.31
CA MET A 196 -2.29 -14.18 -0.96
C MET A 196 -1.34 -14.34 -2.14
N HIS A 197 -0.12 -13.83 -2.07
CA HIS A 197 0.89 -14.00 -3.11
C HIS A 197 1.15 -15.48 -3.40
N LYS A 198 1.32 -16.29 -2.35
CA LYS A 198 1.45 -17.74 -2.48
C LYS A 198 0.22 -18.38 -3.13
N ALA A 199 -0.98 -18.07 -2.65
CA ALA A 199 -2.24 -18.62 -3.19
C ALA A 199 -2.44 -18.23 -4.66
N LEU A 200 -2.09 -16.99 -5.06
CA LEU A 200 -2.10 -16.56 -6.45
C LEU A 200 -1.16 -17.41 -7.32
N ARG A 201 0.04 -17.72 -6.84
CA ARG A 201 0.97 -18.61 -7.56
C ARG A 201 0.46 -20.04 -7.68
N GLU A 202 -0.22 -20.56 -6.68
CA GLU A 202 -0.81 -21.90 -6.68
C GLU A 202 -1.98 -22.00 -7.67
N VAL A 203 -2.85 -20.99 -7.72
CA VAL A 203 -4.07 -21.02 -8.54
C VAL A 203 -3.82 -20.58 -9.98
N LEU A 204 -3.05 -19.50 -10.17
CA LEU A 204 -2.84 -18.88 -11.48
C LEU A 204 -1.55 -19.34 -12.17
N GLY A 205 -0.58 -19.87 -11.41
CA GLY A 205 0.67 -20.39 -11.92
C GLY A 205 1.92 -19.64 -11.42
N SER A 206 3.07 -20.27 -11.58
CA SER A 206 4.38 -19.78 -11.09
C SER A 206 4.87 -18.48 -11.72
N HIS A 207 4.28 -18.04 -12.83
CA HIS A 207 4.59 -16.76 -13.50
C HIS A 207 4.10 -15.54 -12.72
N VAL A 208 3.25 -15.72 -11.70
CA VAL A 208 2.80 -14.63 -10.83
C VAL A 208 3.99 -14.09 -10.05
N GLU A 209 4.39 -12.87 -10.38
CA GLU A 209 5.44 -12.11 -9.75
C GLU A 209 4.90 -10.75 -9.29
N GLN A 210 5.30 -10.30 -8.11
CA GLN A 210 4.95 -8.97 -7.63
C GLN A 210 5.51 -7.88 -8.55
N LYS A 211 4.67 -6.93 -8.93
CA LYS A 211 5.04 -5.71 -9.68
C LYS A 211 4.84 -4.45 -8.85
N GLY A 212 4.09 -4.52 -7.77
CA GLY A 212 3.89 -3.45 -6.81
C GLY A 212 3.07 -3.92 -5.63
N SER A 213 3.21 -3.23 -4.50
CA SER A 213 2.43 -3.46 -3.29
C SER A 213 2.15 -2.15 -2.58
N LEU A 214 1.00 -2.05 -1.94
CA LEU A 214 0.67 -1.01 -0.97
C LEU A 214 -0.12 -1.66 0.16
N VAL A 215 0.37 -1.48 1.37
CA VAL A 215 -0.23 -2.02 2.58
C VAL A 215 -0.46 -0.89 3.56
N ASP A 216 -1.72 -0.68 3.92
CA ASP A 216 -2.15 0.28 4.94
C ASP A 216 -3.10 -0.38 5.94
N ALA A 217 -3.62 0.40 6.89
CA ALA A 217 -4.54 -0.09 7.91
C ALA A 217 -5.91 -0.53 7.34
N ASP A 218 -6.30 -0.03 6.18
CA ASP A 218 -7.64 -0.24 5.61
C ASP A 218 -7.66 -1.39 4.61
N LYS A 219 -6.55 -1.60 3.87
CA LYS A 219 -6.45 -2.60 2.82
C LYS A 219 -5.03 -3.01 2.49
N THR A 220 -4.91 -4.08 1.73
CA THR A 220 -3.72 -4.40 0.93
C THR A 220 -4.05 -4.30 -0.55
N ARG A 221 -3.11 -3.73 -1.32
CA ARG A 221 -3.13 -3.70 -2.77
C ARG A 221 -1.92 -4.44 -3.30
N PHE A 222 -2.16 -5.36 -4.21
CA PHE A 222 -1.12 -6.19 -4.79
C PHE A 222 -1.20 -6.18 -6.32
N ASP A 223 -0.16 -5.70 -6.97
CA ASP A 223 -0.01 -5.66 -8.41
C ASP A 223 0.94 -6.78 -8.84
N PHE A 224 0.56 -7.59 -9.81
CA PHE A 224 1.32 -8.77 -10.21
C PHE A 224 1.21 -9.09 -11.69
N ALA A 225 2.21 -9.83 -12.20
CA ALA A 225 2.25 -10.27 -13.60
C ALA A 225 1.19 -11.34 -13.85
N HIS A 226 0.18 -11.03 -14.70
CA HIS A 226 -0.81 -11.97 -15.21
C HIS A 226 -1.56 -11.35 -16.38
N ASN A 227 -1.79 -12.15 -17.43
CA ASN A 227 -2.34 -11.64 -18.69
C ASN A 227 -3.87 -11.68 -18.77
N LEU A 228 -4.51 -12.61 -18.05
CA LEU A 228 -5.95 -12.84 -18.14
C LEU A 228 -6.71 -12.24 -16.96
N PRO A 229 -8.00 -11.88 -17.10
CA PRO A 229 -8.86 -11.60 -15.96
C PRO A 229 -8.94 -12.83 -15.05
N ILE A 230 -8.92 -12.59 -13.73
CA ILE A 230 -9.13 -13.65 -12.75
C ILE A 230 -10.63 -13.95 -12.71
N THR A 231 -10.99 -15.23 -12.83
CA THR A 231 -12.39 -15.67 -12.76
C THR A 231 -12.91 -15.69 -11.33
N ASP A 232 -14.24 -15.63 -11.16
CA ASP A 232 -14.85 -15.72 -9.82
C ASP A 232 -14.51 -17.06 -9.12
N GLY A 233 -14.35 -18.15 -9.90
CA GLY A 233 -13.92 -19.44 -9.37
C GLY A 233 -12.49 -19.43 -8.83
N GLU A 234 -11.57 -18.77 -9.52
CA GLU A 234 -10.19 -18.59 -9.07
C GLU A 234 -10.11 -17.66 -7.83
N ILE A 235 -10.90 -16.57 -7.81
CA ILE A 235 -11.01 -15.70 -6.63
C ILE A 235 -11.47 -16.52 -5.42
N TYR A 236 -12.52 -17.33 -5.58
CA TYR A 236 -13.01 -18.18 -4.51
C TYR A 236 -11.95 -19.19 -4.02
N GLN A 237 -11.18 -19.79 -4.92
CA GLN A 237 -10.10 -20.72 -4.56
C GLN A 237 -8.98 -20.00 -3.79
N ILE A 238 -8.56 -18.81 -4.24
CA ILE A 238 -7.53 -17.99 -3.57
C ILE A 238 -8.00 -17.64 -2.16
N GLU A 239 -9.24 -17.15 -2.01
CA GLU A 239 -9.81 -16.82 -0.70
C GLU A 239 -9.90 -18.04 0.22
N ALA A 240 -10.27 -19.20 -0.32
CA ALA A 240 -10.36 -20.45 0.45
C ALA A 240 -8.98 -20.90 0.95
N ILE A 241 -7.94 -20.85 0.11
CA ILE A 241 -6.57 -21.20 0.48
C ILE A 241 -6.06 -20.26 1.57
N VAL A 242 -6.20 -18.94 1.38
CA VAL A 242 -5.72 -17.95 2.35
C VAL A 242 -6.43 -18.09 3.70
N ASN A 243 -7.77 -18.21 3.70
CA ASN A 243 -8.52 -18.37 4.95
C ASN A 243 -8.21 -19.73 5.64
N ALA A 244 -7.94 -20.81 4.89
CA ALA A 244 -7.48 -22.06 5.47
C ALA A 244 -6.15 -21.89 6.21
N GLU A 245 -5.17 -21.19 5.62
CA GLU A 245 -3.89 -20.86 6.29
C GLU A 245 -4.09 -19.99 7.54
N ILE A 246 -5.01 -19.04 7.51
CA ILE A 246 -5.37 -18.21 8.67
C ILE A 246 -5.91 -19.09 9.79
N PHE A 247 -6.82 -20.01 9.49
CA PHE A 247 -7.44 -20.91 10.48
C PHE A 247 -6.47 -21.91 11.10
N THR A 248 -5.33 -22.21 10.46
CA THR A 248 -4.29 -23.06 11.09
C THR A 248 -3.67 -22.42 12.33
N ASN A 249 -3.77 -21.09 12.45
CA ASN A 249 -3.22 -20.29 13.55
C ASN A 249 -1.73 -20.59 13.82
N THR A 250 -0.95 -20.75 12.75
CA THR A 250 0.47 -21.05 12.80
C THR A 250 1.26 -19.83 13.28
N LYS A 251 2.28 -20.06 14.12
CA LYS A 251 3.18 -19.00 14.58
C LYS A 251 3.98 -18.43 13.39
N THR A 252 4.06 -17.10 13.31
CA THR A 252 4.97 -16.40 12.40
C THR A 252 6.38 -16.45 12.96
N ASP A 253 7.35 -16.73 12.10
CA ASP A 253 8.77 -16.77 12.47
C ASP A 253 9.57 -15.84 11.56
N ALA A 254 10.48 -15.08 12.14
CA ALA A 254 11.32 -14.15 11.40
C ALA A 254 12.75 -14.25 11.92
N SER A 255 13.70 -14.42 11.01
CA SER A 255 15.12 -14.53 11.34
C SER A 255 15.96 -13.63 10.43
N VAL A 256 16.97 -13.00 11.00
CA VAL A 256 17.98 -12.23 10.24
C VAL A 256 19.14 -13.15 9.93
N MET A 257 19.55 -13.19 8.67
CA MET A 257 20.64 -14.01 8.20
C MET A 257 21.34 -13.37 6.99
N LYS A 258 22.51 -13.90 6.62
CA LYS A 258 23.20 -13.44 5.42
C LYS A 258 22.41 -13.81 4.15
N MET A 259 22.54 -12.99 3.10
CA MET A 259 21.85 -13.20 1.83
C MET A 259 22.11 -14.60 1.25
N ASP A 260 23.35 -15.09 1.29
CA ASP A 260 23.73 -16.42 0.78
C ASP A 260 23.06 -17.57 1.54
N GLU A 261 22.78 -17.38 2.82
CA GLU A 261 22.04 -18.34 3.65
C GLU A 261 20.56 -18.29 3.34
N ALA A 262 20.00 -17.08 3.20
CA ALA A 262 18.60 -16.87 2.86
C ALA A 262 18.23 -17.51 1.51
N GLN A 263 19.09 -17.40 0.50
CA GLN A 263 18.90 -18.05 -0.79
C GLN A 263 18.79 -19.58 -0.68
N LYS A 264 19.57 -20.20 0.22
CA LYS A 264 19.54 -21.67 0.45
C LYS A 264 18.26 -22.14 1.12
N THR A 265 17.54 -21.25 1.82
CA THR A 265 16.26 -21.57 2.45
C THR A 265 15.10 -21.69 1.45
N GLY A 266 15.29 -21.26 0.20
CA GLY A 266 14.23 -21.19 -0.82
C GLY A 266 13.26 -20.04 -0.62
N ALA A 267 13.60 -19.04 0.21
CA ALA A 267 12.78 -17.86 0.43
C ALA A 267 12.58 -17.09 -0.88
N VAL A 268 11.35 -16.67 -1.15
CA VAL A 268 11.03 -15.87 -2.32
C VAL A 268 11.60 -14.46 -2.14
N MET A 269 12.33 -14.00 -3.15
CA MET A 269 12.86 -12.63 -3.21
C MET A 269 11.94 -11.78 -4.08
N LEU A 270 11.56 -10.61 -3.61
CA LEU A 270 10.72 -9.69 -4.38
C LEU A 270 11.56 -8.97 -5.43
N PHE A 271 11.04 -8.91 -6.64
CA PHE A 271 11.73 -8.28 -7.76
C PHE A 271 11.81 -6.76 -7.56
N GLY A 272 13.01 -6.19 -7.74
CA GLY A 272 13.23 -4.74 -7.70
C GLY A 272 13.58 -4.16 -6.34
N GLU A 273 13.61 -4.97 -5.27
CA GLU A 273 14.11 -4.53 -3.97
C GLU A 273 15.65 -4.64 -3.89
N LYS A 274 16.27 -3.65 -3.23
CA LYS A 274 17.70 -3.67 -2.94
C LYS A 274 17.92 -4.27 -1.56
N TYR A 275 18.48 -5.46 -1.54
CA TYR A 275 18.81 -6.15 -0.29
C TYR A 275 20.25 -5.85 0.14
N GLY A 276 20.47 -5.72 1.46
CA GLY A 276 21.81 -5.62 2.04
C GLY A 276 22.52 -6.98 2.15
N GLU A 277 23.64 -6.99 2.85
CA GLU A 277 24.37 -8.23 3.16
C GLU A 277 23.60 -9.13 4.12
N GLU A 278 22.85 -8.53 5.04
CA GLU A 278 21.92 -9.19 5.96
C GLU A 278 20.48 -8.91 5.54
N VAL A 279 19.65 -9.95 5.57
CA VAL A 279 18.24 -9.90 5.19
C VAL A 279 17.37 -10.58 6.23
N ARG A 280 16.14 -10.10 6.37
CA ARG A 280 15.13 -10.70 7.25
C ARG A 280 14.29 -11.66 6.44
N VAL A 281 14.37 -12.96 6.78
CA VAL A 281 13.54 -14.04 6.23
C VAL A 281 12.31 -14.18 7.12
N LEU A 282 11.14 -13.99 6.53
CA LEU A 282 9.84 -14.16 7.17
C LEU A 282 9.23 -15.50 6.75
N LYS A 283 8.79 -16.29 7.72
CA LYS A 283 7.96 -17.48 7.52
C LYS A 283 6.60 -17.26 8.15
N ILE A 284 5.55 -17.23 7.33
CA ILE A 284 4.16 -17.05 7.76
C ILE A 284 3.28 -18.11 7.11
N GLY A 285 2.64 -18.98 7.92
CA GLY A 285 1.96 -20.16 7.40
C GLY A 285 2.90 -20.97 6.52
N SER A 286 2.48 -21.21 5.30
CA SER A 286 3.26 -21.93 4.28
C SER A 286 4.07 -21.02 3.35
N SER A 287 4.01 -19.67 3.51
CA SER A 287 4.84 -18.71 2.76
C SER A 287 6.17 -18.46 3.46
N GLN A 288 7.24 -18.29 2.68
CA GLN A 288 8.56 -17.90 3.15
C GLN A 288 9.18 -16.91 2.17
N GLU A 289 9.37 -15.66 2.63
CA GLU A 289 9.79 -14.56 1.78
C GLU A 289 10.78 -13.64 2.51
N LEU A 290 11.56 -12.85 1.75
CA LEU A 290 12.38 -11.77 2.32
C LEU A 290 11.47 -10.58 2.59
N CYS A 291 11.31 -10.20 3.86
CA CYS A 291 10.46 -9.10 4.25
C CYS A 291 10.93 -8.39 5.51
N GLY A 292 11.15 -7.05 5.39
CA GLY A 292 11.50 -6.17 6.51
C GLY A 292 10.29 -5.50 7.20
N GLY A 293 9.06 -5.81 6.79
CA GLY A 293 7.86 -5.22 7.35
C GLY A 293 7.45 -5.77 8.72
N THR A 294 6.38 -5.20 9.28
CA THR A 294 5.79 -5.67 10.54
C THR A 294 4.66 -6.65 10.25
N HIS A 295 4.54 -7.69 11.05
CA HIS A 295 3.63 -8.81 10.83
C HIS A 295 2.98 -9.29 12.12
N VAL A 296 1.84 -9.98 11.96
CA VAL A 296 1.15 -10.65 13.06
C VAL A 296 2.00 -11.76 13.67
N ASN A 297 1.80 -12.05 14.95
CA ASN A 297 2.50 -13.11 15.65
C ASN A 297 2.03 -14.51 15.22
N ARG A 298 0.78 -14.62 14.81
CA ARG A 298 0.17 -15.88 14.35
C ARG A 298 -0.75 -15.62 13.16
N THR A 299 -0.88 -16.59 12.25
CA THR A 299 -1.76 -16.44 11.09
C THR A 299 -3.22 -16.19 11.48
N GLY A 300 -3.68 -16.71 12.62
CA GLY A 300 -5.03 -16.48 13.16
C GLY A 300 -5.31 -15.02 13.53
N ASP A 301 -4.30 -14.23 13.86
CA ASP A 301 -4.44 -12.81 14.21
C ASP A 301 -4.87 -11.96 13.00
N ILE A 302 -4.72 -12.46 11.76
CA ILE A 302 -5.19 -11.83 10.54
C ILE A 302 -6.72 -11.69 10.53
N GLY A 303 -7.42 -12.69 11.07
CA GLY A 303 -8.87 -12.78 11.03
C GLY A 303 -9.39 -13.19 9.64
N LEU A 304 -10.56 -12.70 9.23
CA LEU A 304 -11.13 -12.98 7.93
C LEU A 304 -10.37 -12.28 6.81
N PHE A 305 -10.14 -12.98 5.69
CA PHE A 305 -9.61 -12.40 4.44
C PHE A 305 -10.67 -12.35 3.36
N LYS A 306 -10.79 -11.23 2.65
CA LYS A 306 -11.70 -11.05 1.53
C LYS A 306 -11.11 -10.18 0.43
N ILE A 307 -11.19 -10.63 -0.82
CA ILE A 307 -10.84 -9.82 -2.01
C ILE A 307 -12.03 -8.89 -2.30
N ARG A 308 -11.76 -7.58 -2.37
CA ARG A 308 -12.77 -6.55 -2.68
C ARG A 308 -12.87 -6.26 -4.17
N MET A 309 -11.72 -6.21 -4.83
CA MET A 309 -11.63 -5.76 -6.22
C MET A 309 -10.49 -6.45 -6.94
N GLN A 310 -10.68 -6.71 -8.21
CA GLN A 310 -9.64 -7.07 -9.17
C GLN A 310 -9.77 -6.21 -10.42
N SER A 311 -8.64 -5.78 -11.00
CA SER A 311 -8.62 -4.98 -12.23
C SER A 311 -7.33 -5.19 -13.01
N GLY A 312 -7.31 -4.79 -14.28
CA GLY A 312 -6.08 -4.61 -15.06
C GLY A 312 -5.50 -3.23 -14.81
N VAL A 313 -4.18 -3.12 -14.67
CA VAL A 313 -3.46 -1.86 -14.45
C VAL A 313 -2.65 -1.46 -15.67
N ALA A 314 -2.02 -2.45 -16.30
CA ALA A 314 -1.23 -2.30 -17.51
C ALA A 314 -1.26 -3.61 -18.31
N ALA A 315 -0.69 -3.60 -19.51
CA ALA A 315 -0.53 -4.83 -20.29
C ALA A 315 0.25 -5.89 -19.47
N GLY A 316 -0.37 -7.04 -19.22
CA GLY A 316 0.23 -8.12 -18.45
C GLY A 316 0.34 -7.88 -16.94
N VAL A 317 -0.30 -6.83 -16.38
CA VAL A 317 -0.30 -6.55 -14.94
C VAL A 317 -1.73 -6.47 -14.41
N ARG A 318 -2.02 -7.29 -13.41
CA ARG A 318 -3.29 -7.31 -12.68
C ARG A 318 -3.11 -6.74 -11.29
N ARG A 319 -4.19 -6.17 -10.76
CA ARG A 319 -4.29 -5.62 -9.40
C ARG A 319 -5.36 -6.34 -8.63
N ILE A 320 -5.06 -6.69 -7.39
CA ILE A 320 -6.02 -7.11 -6.38
C ILE A 320 -5.99 -6.10 -5.23
N GLU A 321 -7.18 -5.72 -4.75
CA GLU A 321 -7.35 -5.08 -3.46
C GLU A 321 -8.10 -6.02 -2.52
N ALA A 322 -7.56 -6.21 -1.32
CA ALA A 322 -8.13 -7.11 -0.33
C ALA A 322 -8.13 -6.47 1.06
N VAL A 323 -8.95 -7.00 1.93
CA VAL A 323 -9.17 -6.52 3.31
C VAL A 323 -9.13 -7.69 4.29
N THR A 324 -8.80 -7.38 5.55
CA THR A 324 -8.69 -8.36 6.63
C THR A 324 -9.51 -7.98 7.87
N GLY A 325 -9.66 -8.92 8.80
CA GLY A 325 -10.23 -8.71 10.13
C GLY A 325 -11.60 -8.06 10.10
N GLU A 326 -11.76 -6.99 10.88
CA GLU A 326 -13.03 -6.26 11.03
C GLU A 326 -13.50 -5.63 9.72
N THR A 327 -12.58 -5.12 8.89
CA THR A 327 -12.90 -4.52 7.59
C THR A 327 -13.45 -5.57 6.63
N ALA A 328 -12.88 -6.78 6.62
CA ALA A 328 -13.40 -7.90 5.82
C ALA A 328 -14.78 -8.34 6.32
N LEU A 329 -14.97 -8.43 7.63
CA LEU A 329 -16.27 -8.79 8.22
C LEU A 329 -17.35 -7.76 7.86
N ALA A 330 -17.05 -6.47 8.02
CA ALA A 330 -17.97 -5.41 7.65
C ALA A 330 -18.35 -5.46 6.17
N TYR A 331 -17.37 -5.71 5.29
CA TYR A 331 -17.59 -5.85 3.85
C TYR A 331 -18.52 -7.03 3.52
N VAL A 332 -18.30 -8.20 4.13
CA VAL A 332 -19.15 -9.38 3.93
C VAL A 332 -20.58 -9.12 4.45
N CYS A 333 -20.72 -8.49 5.61
CA CYS A 333 -22.04 -8.10 6.14
C CYS A 333 -22.79 -7.18 5.18
N LEU A 334 -22.12 -6.19 4.59
CA LEU A 334 -22.72 -5.28 3.60
C LEU A 334 -23.18 -6.03 2.34
N LEU A 335 -22.39 -6.99 1.85
CA LEU A 335 -22.78 -7.81 0.70
C LEU A 335 -24.02 -8.65 0.98
N TYR A 336 -24.16 -9.16 2.22
CA TYR A 336 -25.30 -10.00 2.61
C TYR A 336 -26.59 -9.21 2.89
N THR A 337 -26.46 -7.95 3.35
CA THR A 337 -27.59 -7.08 3.68
C THR A 337 -28.03 -6.18 2.52
N SER A 338 -27.23 -6.06 1.46
CA SER A 338 -27.63 -5.34 0.25
C SER A 338 -28.76 -6.07 -0.45
N PRO A 339 -29.93 -5.43 -0.71
CA PRO A 339 -31.06 -6.09 -1.36
C PRO A 339 -30.63 -6.60 -2.75
N SER A 340 -30.80 -7.91 -2.94
CA SER A 340 -30.54 -8.55 -4.25
C SER A 340 -31.45 -7.92 -5.30
N PRO A 341 -31.00 -7.76 -6.57
CA PRO A 341 -31.89 -7.38 -7.66
C PRO A 341 -33.09 -8.33 -7.82
N ARG A 342 -33.02 -9.54 -7.26
CA ARG A 342 -34.14 -10.50 -7.20
C ARG A 342 -35.18 -10.12 -6.13
N ASP A 343 -34.79 -9.51 -5.02
CA ASP A 343 -35.68 -9.11 -3.94
C ASP A 343 -36.53 -7.89 -4.34
N GLN A 344 -36.04 -7.06 -5.26
CA GLN A 344 -36.77 -5.93 -5.84
C GLN A 344 -37.88 -6.36 -6.80
N ARG A 345 -37.89 -7.59 -7.30
CA ARG A 345 -38.94 -8.13 -8.18
C ARG A 345 -40.14 -8.70 -7.43
N GLY A 346 -40.02 -8.94 -6.12
CA GLY A 346 -41.07 -9.55 -5.29
C GLY A 346 -42.17 -8.60 -4.78
N SER A 347 -42.05 -7.27 -4.93
CA SER A 347 -42.97 -6.31 -4.34
C SER A 347 -44.04 -5.75 -5.29
N ARG A 348 -44.31 -6.37 -6.43
CA ARG A 348 -45.42 -6.06 -7.31
C ARG A 348 -46.47 -7.17 -7.24
N MET A 349 -47.17 -7.29 -6.11
CA MET A 349 -48.53 -7.84 -6.13
C MET A 349 -49.50 -6.73 -6.56
N PRO A 350 -50.28 -6.93 -7.63
CA PRO A 350 -51.37 -6.00 -7.90
C PRO A 350 -52.40 -6.15 -6.81
N CYS A 351 -52.75 -5.04 -6.14
CA CYS A 351 -54.00 -4.95 -5.39
C CYS A 351 -55.13 -5.13 -6.39
N SER A 352 -55.73 -6.33 -6.43
CA SER A 352 -57.02 -6.52 -7.06
C SER A 352 -58.10 -5.93 -6.12
N ALA A 353 -58.87 -5.04 -6.67
CA ALA A 353 -60.08 -4.44 -6.10
C ALA A 353 -61.12 -5.48 -5.69
#